data_60fc03a8bdbbd4623531a9ecf3ece017
#
_entry.id   60fc03a8bdbbd4623531a9ecf3ece017
#
_cell.length_a   1.000
_cell.length_b   1.000
_cell.length_c   1.000
_cell.angle_alpha   90.00
_cell.angle_beta   90.00
_cell.angle_gamma   90.00
#
_symmetry.space_group_name_H-M   'P 1'
#
loop_
_entity.id
_entity.type
_entity.pdbx_description
1 polymer ?
#
loop_
_entity_poly.entity_id
_entity_poly.type
_entity_poly.pdbx_seq_one_letter_code
_entity_poly.pdbx_strand_id
1 'polypeptide(L)'
;MADKHLTQSPAGEFVMFASGDGKVRVECRFESDTLWLSQAMICELYGKAKATISEHIKNIVEDGELVENSVVRFYRTTASDGKNYQVQYFSLPMILAVGYRVRSARGTQFRQWATQTLQEYLIKGFVMDDERLKNPPVGTSAVPDYFDEMLERIRDIRASERRVYLRVREIFALAADYQPSLKETTQFFQTIQNKLHFACTSTQCRTAPSPFGRGLG
;
A
#
# COMPACT_ATOMS: atom_id res chain seq x y z
N MET A 1 -24.19 24.48 13.44
CA MET A 1 -23.40 23.39 14.04
C MET A 1 -23.64 22.17 13.18
N ALA A 2 -22.65 21.77 12.37
CA ALA A 2 -22.79 20.64 11.45
C ALA A 2 -22.67 19.34 12.23
N ASP A 3 -23.73 18.55 12.25
CA ASP A 3 -23.71 17.18 12.76
C ASP A 3 -22.69 16.37 11.93
N LYS A 4 -21.53 16.08 12.53
CA LYS A 4 -20.58 15.12 11.96
C LYS A 4 -21.21 13.74 12.07
N HIS A 5 -21.66 13.20 10.95
CA HIS A 5 -22.12 11.83 10.81
C HIS A 5 -21.03 10.89 11.33
N LEU A 6 -21.24 10.31 12.51
CA LEU A 6 -20.36 9.33 13.11
C LEU A 6 -20.79 7.96 12.61
N THR A 7 -20.10 7.45 11.60
CA THR A 7 -20.31 6.12 11.05
C THR A 7 -19.72 5.06 11.99
N GLN A 8 -20.48 4.02 12.32
CA GLN A 8 -19.93 2.82 12.93
C GLN A 8 -19.25 1.98 11.85
N SER A 9 -17.94 2.11 11.72
CA SER A 9 -17.16 1.21 10.85
C SER A 9 -16.87 -0.09 11.59
N PRO A 10 -16.95 -1.26 10.92
CA PRO A 10 -16.62 -2.53 11.54
C PRO A 10 -15.17 -2.53 12.02
N ALA A 11 -14.93 -2.99 13.24
CA ALA A 11 -13.60 -3.21 13.77
C ALA A 11 -13.02 -4.48 13.10
N GLY A 12 -11.79 -4.37 12.59
CA GLY A 12 -11.02 -5.50 12.06
C GLY A 12 -9.75 -5.70 12.85
N GLU A 13 -9.22 -6.92 12.88
CA GLU A 13 -7.91 -7.20 13.44
C GLU A 13 -6.85 -7.08 12.34
N PHE A 14 -5.79 -6.33 12.58
CA PHE A 14 -4.70 -6.15 11.64
C PHE A 14 -3.36 -6.50 12.29
N VAL A 15 -2.54 -7.27 11.56
CA VAL A 15 -1.16 -7.56 11.96
C VAL A 15 -0.26 -6.47 11.43
N MET A 16 0.29 -5.65 12.31
CA MET A 16 1.09 -4.51 11.91
C MET A 16 2.55 -4.88 11.60
N PHE A 17 3.15 -5.68 12.48
CA PHE A 17 4.51 -6.22 12.26
C PHE A 17 4.75 -7.44 13.16
N ALA A 18 5.73 -8.28 12.78
CA ALA A 18 6.17 -9.38 13.62
C ALA A 18 7.19 -8.87 14.63
N SER A 19 7.00 -9.15 15.93
CA SER A 19 7.96 -8.91 16.98
C SER A 19 8.72 -10.20 17.31
N GLY A 20 9.85 -10.11 18.04
CA GLY A 20 10.65 -11.28 18.42
C GLY A 20 9.91 -12.29 19.31
N ASP A 21 8.84 -11.88 19.96
CA ASP A 21 7.93 -12.66 20.82
C ASP A 21 6.65 -13.07 20.09
N GLY A 22 6.50 -12.78 18.80
CA GLY A 22 5.37 -13.11 17.96
C GLY A 22 4.84 -11.95 17.09
N LYS A 23 3.76 -12.20 16.35
CA LYS A 23 3.09 -11.16 15.54
C LYS A 23 2.32 -10.21 16.48
N VAL A 24 2.63 -8.91 16.41
CA VAL A 24 1.84 -7.90 17.12
C VAL A 24 0.53 -7.69 16.38
N ARG A 25 -0.55 -8.20 16.97
CA ARG A 25 -1.91 -8.03 16.47
C ARG A 25 -2.55 -6.86 17.21
N VAL A 26 -3.17 -5.97 16.46
CA VAL A 26 -3.86 -4.82 17.01
C VAL A 26 -5.23 -4.72 16.37
N GLU A 27 -6.27 -4.61 17.21
CA GLU A 27 -7.59 -4.25 16.70
C GLU A 27 -7.53 -2.86 16.07
N CYS A 28 -7.99 -2.74 14.85
CA CYS A 28 -7.99 -1.48 14.14
C CYS A 28 -9.32 -1.23 13.45
N ARG A 29 -9.57 0.03 13.10
CA ARG A 29 -10.62 0.40 12.16
C ARG A 29 -10.00 0.68 10.81
N PHE A 30 -10.52 0.04 9.76
CA PHE A 30 -10.15 0.32 8.39
C PHE A 30 -11.23 1.19 7.75
N GLU A 31 -10.86 2.38 7.31
CA GLU A 31 -11.79 3.33 6.69
C GLU A 31 -11.01 4.27 5.76
N SER A 32 -11.57 4.54 4.57
CA SER A 32 -10.94 5.40 3.55
C SER A 32 -9.52 4.95 3.19
N ASP A 33 -9.35 3.64 2.95
CA ASP A 33 -8.08 2.98 2.57
C ASP A 33 -6.93 3.18 3.57
N THR A 34 -7.24 3.45 4.84
CA THR A 34 -6.24 3.60 5.90
C THR A 34 -6.70 2.98 7.22
N LEU A 35 -5.74 2.76 8.11
CA LEU A 35 -5.96 2.24 9.44
C LEU A 35 -6.13 3.37 10.44
N TRP A 36 -7.03 3.15 11.41
CA TRP A 36 -7.28 4.07 12.52
C TRP A 36 -7.14 3.34 13.85
N LEU A 37 -6.27 3.83 14.73
CA LEU A 37 -6.08 3.31 16.09
C LEU A 37 -6.45 4.37 17.12
N SER A 38 -7.07 3.92 18.23
CA SER A 38 -7.21 4.78 19.40
C SER A 38 -5.86 4.98 20.09
N GLN A 39 -5.76 6.02 20.90
CA GLN A 39 -4.53 6.25 21.68
C GLN A 39 -4.16 5.08 22.59
N ALA A 40 -5.15 4.39 23.16
CA ALA A 40 -4.92 3.20 24.00
C ALA A 40 -4.26 2.07 23.20
N MET A 41 -4.74 1.82 21.98
CA MET A 41 -4.17 0.83 21.06
C MET A 41 -2.75 1.18 20.64
N ILE A 42 -2.44 2.47 20.42
CA ILE A 42 -1.07 2.94 20.12
C ILE A 42 -0.14 2.73 21.33
N CYS A 43 -0.65 2.97 22.55
CA CYS A 43 0.11 2.68 23.78
C CYS A 43 0.45 1.20 23.90
N GLU A 44 -0.51 0.32 23.62
CA GLU A 44 -0.31 -1.13 23.61
C GLU A 44 0.65 -1.55 22.52
N LEU A 45 0.47 -1.07 21.28
CA LEU A 45 1.32 -1.35 20.14
C LEU A 45 2.81 -1.09 20.44
N TYR A 46 3.12 0.05 21.02
CA TYR A 46 4.50 0.47 21.30
C TYR A 46 4.97 0.21 22.72
N GLY A 47 4.13 -0.32 23.60
CA GLY A 47 4.45 -0.63 24.99
C GLY A 47 4.85 0.62 25.78
N LYS A 48 4.08 1.72 25.65
CA LYS A 48 4.33 3.01 26.30
C LYS A 48 3.09 3.59 26.99
N ALA A 49 3.33 4.37 28.04
CA ALA A 49 2.28 5.06 28.76
C ALA A 49 1.60 6.15 27.91
N LYS A 50 0.34 6.42 28.22
CA LYS A 50 -0.48 7.42 27.52
C LYS A 50 0.17 8.81 27.46
N ALA A 51 0.80 9.26 28.56
CA ALA A 51 1.49 10.55 28.60
C ALA A 51 2.59 10.68 27.54
N THR A 52 3.44 9.64 27.41
CA THR A 52 4.52 9.62 26.40
C THR A 52 3.97 9.65 24.97
N ILE A 53 2.92 8.85 24.69
CA ILE A 53 2.28 8.84 23.36
C ILE A 53 1.62 10.19 23.07
N SER A 54 0.95 10.82 24.06
CA SER A 54 0.37 12.16 23.89
C SER A 54 1.43 13.21 23.55
N GLU A 55 2.58 13.16 24.21
CA GLU A 55 3.71 14.07 23.97
C GLU A 55 4.26 13.90 22.55
N HIS A 56 4.45 12.66 22.09
CA HIS A 56 4.89 12.41 20.70
C HIS A 56 3.88 12.92 19.68
N ILE A 57 2.57 12.64 19.87
CA ILE A 57 1.52 13.13 18.97
C ILE A 57 1.52 14.66 18.91
N LYS A 58 1.60 15.32 20.08
CA LYS A 58 1.66 16.77 20.16
C LYS A 58 2.86 17.34 19.40
N ASN A 59 4.05 16.80 19.64
CA ASN A 59 5.27 17.27 18.99
C ASN A 59 5.24 17.05 17.46
N ILE A 60 4.65 15.94 16.96
CA ILE A 60 4.49 15.68 15.53
C ILE A 60 3.64 16.77 14.84
N VAL A 61 2.56 17.19 15.51
CA VAL A 61 1.68 18.24 14.99
C VAL A 61 2.34 19.62 15.11
N GLU A 62 3.00 19.92 16.24
CA GLU A 62 3.69 21.20 16.49
C GLU A 62 4.90 21.40 15.55
N ASP A 63 5.64 20.32 15.25
CA ASP A 63 6.75 20.33 14.30
C ASP A 63 6.25 20.48 12.83
N GLY A 64 4.93 20.40 12.59
CA GLY A 64 4.34 20.49 11.25
C GLY A 64 4.59 19.26 10.37
N GLU A 65 5.02 18.12 10.97
CA GLU A 65 5.23 16.87 10.23
C GLU A 65 3.91 16.31 9.67
N LEU A 66 2.82 16.42 10.46
CA LEU A 66 1.47 16.03 10.07
C LEU A 66 0.45 17.10 10.45
N VAL A 67 -0.57 17.29 9.59
CA VAL A 67 -1.69 18.20 9.85
C VAL A 67 -2.76 17.50 10.68
N GLU A 68 -3.08 18.03 11.86
CA GLU A 68 -3.98 17.40 12.83
C GLU A 68 -5.32 16.96 12.21
N ASN A 69 -5.98 17.83 11.45
CA ASN A 69 -7.28 17.54 10.83
C ASN A 69 -7.27 16.36 9.84
N SER A 70 -6.11 16.01 9.28
CA SER A 70 -5.96 14.88 8.35
C SER A 70 -5.69 13.54 9.03
N VAL A 71 -5.18 13.58 10.26
CA VAL A 71 -4.70 12.39 10.99
C VAL A 71 -5.47 12.07 12.26
N VAL A 72 -6.44 12.90 12.64
CA VAL A 72 -7.25 12.75 13.86
C VAL A 72 -8.73 12.69 13.50
N ARG A 73 -9.44 11.68 14.03
CA ARG A 73 -10.90 11.56 13.95
C ARG A 73 -11.48 11.17 15.30
N PHE A 74 -12.76 11.52 15.52
CA PHE A 74 -13.50 11.15 16.71
C PHE A 74 -14.57 10.13 16.35
N TYR A 75 -14.55 8.98 17.04
CA TYR A 75 -15.58 7.97 16.92
C TYR A 75 -16.36 7.85 18.21
N ARG A 76 -17.67 7.61 18.06
CA ARG A 76 -18.53 7.28 19.22
C ARG A 76 -18.37 5.81 19.54
N THR A 77 -17.98 5.51 20.76
CA THR A 77 -17.84 4.14 21.26
C THR A 77 -18.77 3.96 22.46
N THR A 78 -19.57 2.89 22.45
CA THR A 78 -20.40 2.52 23.60
C THR A 78 -19.56 1.67 24.53
N ALA A 79 -19.38 2.14 25.77
CA ALA A 79 -18.64 1.40 26.79
C ALA A 79 -19.52 0.33 27.46
N SER A 80 -18.92 -0.54 28.25
CA SER A 80 -19.60 -1.60 29.01
C SER A 80 -20.66 -1.10 29.99
N ASP A 81 -20.61 0.19 30.34
CA ASP A 81 -21.61 0.89 31.18
C ASP A 81 -22.83 1.39 30.38
N GLY A 82 -22.89 1.09 29.06
CA GLY A 82 -23.95 1.54 28.16
C GLY A 82 -23.89 3.01 27.74
N LYS A 83 -22.88 3.76 28.19
CA LYS A 83 -22.70 5.17 27.83
C LYS A 83 -21.88 5.32 26.56
N ASN A 84 -22.20 6.37 25.79
CA ASN A 84 -21.47 6.72 24.59
C ASN A 84 -20.35 7.69 24.91
N TYR A 85 -19.12 7.34 24.53
CA TYR A 85 -17.95 8.17 24.64
C TYR A 85 -17.42 8.56 23.26
N GLN A 86 -16.93 9.79 23.14
CA GLN A 86 -16.15 10.18 21.96
C GLN A 86 -14.69 9.81 22.20
N VAL A 87 -14.18 8.88 21.40
CA VAL A 87 -12.79 8.41 21.45
C VAL A 87 -12.04 8.94 20.25
N GLN A 88 -10.87 9.51 20.51
CA GLN A 88 -9.97 10.01 19.49
C GLN A 88 -9.20 8.85 18.86
N TYR A 89 -9.19 8.81 17.52
CA TYR A 89 -8.45 7.85 16.71
C TYR A 89 -7.47 8.58 15.82
N PHE A 90 -6.37 7.91 15.54
CA PHE A 90 -5.24 8.41 14.77
C PHE A 90 -5.04 7.54 13.53
N SER A 91 -4.78 8.17 12.39
CA SER A 91 -4.56 7.50 11.12
C SER A 91 -3.18 6.83 11.05
N LEU A 92 -3.00 5.93 10.08
CA LEU A 92 -1.74 5.22 9.85
C LEU A 92 -0.51 6.14 9.79
N PRO A 93 -0.50 7.29 9.09
CA PRO A 93 0.63 8.22 9.12
C PRO A 93 1.05 8.64 10.54
N MET A 94 0.09 8.98 11.41
CA MET A 94 0.39 9.34 12.81
C MET A 94 0.95 8.15 13.59
N ILE A 95 0.40 6.96 13.39
CA ILE A 95 0.87 5.73 14.05
C ILE A 95 2.33 5.46 13.69
N LEU A 96 2.68 5.56 12.40
CA LEU A 96 4.05 5.38 11.90
C LEU A 96 5.00 6.45 12.46
N ALA A 97 4.62 7.72 12.43
CA ALA A 97 5.42 8.83 12.96
C ALA A 97 5.76 8.66 14.44
N VAL A 98 4.78 8.23 15.26
CA VAL A 98 5.00 7.87 16.66
C VAL A 98 5.99 6.71 16.79
N GLY A 99 5.87 5.68 15.95
CA GLY A 99 6.74 4.51 15.95
C GLY A 99 8.21 4.83 15.68
N TYR A 100 8.48 5.81 14.82
CA TYR A 100 9.84 6.29 14.58
C TYR A 100 10.44 7.07 15.76
N ARG A 101 9.61 7.77 16.54
CA ARG A 101 10.06 8.63 17.66
C ARG A 101 10.14 7.89 19.00
N VAL A 102 9.31 6.87 19.21
CA VAL A 102 9.18 6.20 20.50
C VAL A 102 10.42 5.36 20.87
N ARG A 103 10.91 5.56 22.11
CA ARG A 103 12.03 4.77 22.67
C ARG A 103 11.48 3.62 23.53
N SER A 104 11.25 2.45 22.89
CA SER A 104 10.84 1.21 23.57
C SER A 104 11.40 0.01 22.82
N ALA A 105 11.39 -1.18 23.45
CA ALA A 105 11.75 -2.43 22.77
C ALA A 105 10.87 -2.67 21.53
N ARG A 106 9.55 -2.50 21.66
CA ARG A 106 8.59 -2.62 20.54
C ARG A 106 8.82 -1.55 19.47
N GLY A 107 9.13 -0.30 19.84
CA GLY A 107 9.51 0.74 18.91
C GLY A 107 10.81 0.40 18.14
N THR A 108 11.77 -0.27 18.77
CA THR A 108 12.97 -0.75 18.09
C THR A 108 12.63 -1.86 17.09
N GLN A 109 11.83 -2.84 17.47
CA GLN A 109 11.35 -3.91 16.59
C GLN A 109 10.58 -3.33 15.39
N PHE A 110 9.70 -2.35 15.62
CA PHE A 110 9.00 -1.64 14.55
C PHE A 110 9.96 -0.98 13.57
N ARG A 111 10.96 -0.23 14.05
CA ARG A 111 11.95 0.41 13.18
C ARG A 111 12.80 -0.60 12.39
N GLN A 112 13.16 -1.74 12.99
CA GLN A 112 13.88 -2.83 12.31
C GLN A 112 13.03 -3.39 11.16
N TRP A 113 11.76 -3.70 11.42
CA TRP A 113 10.81 -4.17 10.41
C TRP A 113 10.63 -3.13 9.29
N ALA A 114 10.36 -1.86 9.65
CA ALA A 114 10.19 -0.79 8.67
C ALA A 114 11.44 -0.58 7.81
N THR A 115 12.63 -0.62 8.41
CA THR A 115 13.91 -0.52 7.70
C THR A 115 14.10 -1.67 6.74
N GLN A 116 13.80 -2.91 7.15
CA GLN A 116 13.91 -4.09 6.28
C GLN A 116 12.95 -3.99 5.09
N THR A 117 11.71 -3.56 5.33
CA THR A 117 10.69 -3.35 4.27
C THR A 117 11.15 -2.28 3.27
N LEU A 118 11.67 -1.16 3.76
CA LEU A 118 12.21 -0.09 2.90
C LEU A 118 13.45 -0.54 2.12
N GLN A 119 14.36 -1.30 2.73
CA GLN A 119 15.52 -1.86 2.04
C GLN A 119 15.08 -2.80 0.90
N GLU A 120 14.12 -3.66 1.15
CA GLU A 120 13.59 -4.55 0.13
C GLU A 120 12.99 -3.76 -1.05
N TYR A 121 12.18 -2.75 -0.75
CA TYR A 121 11.63 -1.86 -1.78
C TYR A 121 12.70 -1.13 -2.59
N LEU A 122 13.71 -0.55 -1.92
CA LEU A 122 14.78 0.20 -2.59
C LEU A 122 15.66 -0.70 -3.48
N ILE A 123 15.91 -1.95 -3.06
CA ILE A 123 16.73 -2.89 -3.81
C ILE A 123 15.94 -3.54 -4.95
N LYS A 124 14.72 -4.04 -4.68
CA LYS A 124 13.93 -4.82 -5.63
C LYS A 124 12.94 -3.99 -6.45
N GLY A 125 12.52 -2.81 -5.95
CA GLY A 125 11.47 -1.98 -6.52
C GLY A 125 10.05 -2.41 -6.16
N PHE A 126 9.88 -3.40 -5.29
CA PHE A 126 8.58 -3.85 -4.77
C PHE A 126 8.74 -4.52 -3.40
N VAL A 127 7.63 -4.57 -2.65
CA VAL A 127 7.45 -5.35 -1.41
C VAL A 127 6.11 -6.05 -1.52
N MET A 128 6.05 -7.31 -1.09
CA MET A 128 4.82 -8.10 -1.09
C MET A 128 4.67 -8.85 0.25
N ASP A 129 3.46 -8.83 0.78
CA ASP A 129 3.06 -9.71 1.89
C ASP A 129 2.41 -10.96 1.30
N ASP A 130 3.24 -11.96 0.97
CA ASP A 130 2.81 -13.21 0.35
C ASP A 130 1.78 -13.96 1.20
N GLU A 131 1.92 -13.92 2.53
CA GLU A 131 1.01 -14.60 3.44
C GLU A 131 -0.40 -13.98 3.37
N ARG A 132 -0.47 -12.66 3.38
CA ARG A 132 -1.74 -11.93 3.28
C ARG A 132 -2.40 -12.07 1.91
N LEU A 133 -1.61 -12.06 0.84
CA LEU A 133 -2.12 -12.22 -0.53
C LEU A 133 -2.64 -13.63 -0.81
N LYS A 134 -2.00 -14.67 -0.21
CA LYS A 134 -2.46 -16.07 -0.33
C LYS A 134 -3.66 -16.39 0.56
N ASN A 135 -3.76 -15.71 1.71
CA ASN A 135 -4.79 -15.93 2.71
C ASN A 135 -5.51 -14.60 2.99
N PRO A 136 -6.35 -14.12 2.06
CA PRO A 136 -7.08 -12.88 2.27
C PRO A 136 -7.97 -13.00 3.50
N PRO A 137 -8.20 -11.89 4.22
CA PRO A 137 -9.11 -11.87 5.35
C PRO A 137 -10.52 -12.26 4.88
N VAL A 138 -11.06 -13.37 5.44
CA VAL A 138 -12.37 -13.91 5.06
C VAL A 138 -13.44 -13.40 6.02
N GLY A 139 -14.63 -13.11 5.51
CA GLY A 139 -15.80 -12.75 6.31
C GLY A 139 -15.98 -11.25 6.48
N THR A 140 -16.29 -10.80 7.71
CA THR A 140 -16.60 -9.40 8.03
C THR A 140 -15.37 -8.49 8.18
N SER A 141 -14.19 -8.91 7.72
CA SER A 141 -12.99 -8.08 7.78
C SER A 141 -13.19 -6.81 6.96
N ALA A 142 -12.93 -5.66 7.58
CA ALA A 142 -12.99 -4.37 6.91
C ALA A 142 -11.80 -4.10 5.97
N VAL A 143 -10.80 -4.98 5.97
CA VAL A 143 -9.59 -4.82 5.14
C VAL A 143 -9.87 -5.36 3.74
N PRO A 144 -9.77 -4.53 2.68
CA PRO A 144 -9.99 -4.97 1.30
C PRO A 144 -8.99 -6.03 0.85
N ASP A 145 -9.42 -6.88 -0.07
CA ASP A 145 -8.53 -7.77 -0.82
C ASP A 145 -7.93 -7.01 -2.01
N TYR A 146 -6.61 -6.87 -2.03
CA TYR A 146 -5.87 -6.18 -3.09
C TYR A 146 -5.24 -7.13 -4.12
N PHE A 147 -5.65 -8.41 -4.14
CA PHE A 147 -5.07 -9.41 -5.04
C PHE A 147 -5.28 -9.06 -6.51
N ASP A 148 -6.49 -8.61 -6.87
CA ASP A 148 -6.80 -8.25 -8.26
C ASP A 148 -6.02 -7.00 -8.71
N GLU A 149 -5.87 -5.98 -7.84
CA GLU A 149 -5.03 -4.82 -8.13
C GLU A 149 -3.58 -5.22 -8.40
N MET A 150 -3.03 -6.14 -7.58
CA MET A 150 -1.69 -6.67 -7.79
C MET A 150 -1.57 -7.39 -9.13
N LEU A 151 -2.57 -8.22 -9.51
CA LEU A 151 -2.57 -8.92 -10.79
C LEU A 151 -2.58 -7.96 -11.98
N GLU A 152 -3.37 -6.89 -11.93
CA GLU A 152 -3.39 -5.87 -12.98
C GLU A 152 -2.03 -5.18 -13.12
N ARG A 153 -1.40 -4.77 -12.02
CA ARG A 153 -0.04 -4.19 -12.04
C ARG A 153 0.99 -5.15 -12.65
N ILE A 154 0.93 -6.44 -12.32
CA ILE A 154 1.81 -7.45 -12.90
C ILE A 154 1.56 -7.58 -14.41
N ARG A 155 0.30 -7.58 -14.87
CA ARG A 155 -0.06 -7.63 -16.29
C ARG A 155 0.53 -6.42 -17.04
N ASP A 156 0.37 -5.22 -16.50
CA ASP A 156 0.90 -3.98 -17.09
C ASP A 156 2.43 -3.99 -17.20
N ILE A 157 3.11 -4.43 -16.14
CA ILE A 157 4.58 -4.54 -16.14
C ILE A 157 5.04 -5.56 -17.20
N ARG A 158 4.35 -6.71 -17.32
CA ARG A 158 4.67 -7.75 -18.29
C ARG A 158 4.37 -7.34 -19.73
N ALA A 159 3.29 -6.57 -19.92
CA ALA A 159 2.86 -6.05 -21.23
C ALA A 159 3.69 -4.86 -21.68
N SER A 160 4.57 -4.28 -20.85
CA SER A 160 5.38 -3.15 -21.27
C SER A 160 6.27 -3.52 -22.46
N GLU A 161 6.24 -2.67 -23.50
CA GLU A 161 7.02 -2.84 -24.74
C GLU A 161 8.50 -3.14 -24.44
N ARG A 162 9.11 -2.41 -23.54
CA ARG A 162 10.51 -2.60 -23.14
C ARG A 162 10.77 -4.00 -22.57
N ARG A 163 9.86 -4.54 -21.74
CA ARG A 163 10.02 -5.87 -21.15
C ARG A 163 9.88 -6.96 -22.19
N VAL A 164 8.90 -6.84 -23.09
CA VAL A 164 8.71 -7.78 -24.20
C VAL A 164 9.95 -7.77 -25.10
N TYR A 165 10.45 -6.58 -25.46
CA TYR A 165 11.66 -6.46 -26.29
C TYR A 165 12.89 -7.10 -25.62
N LEU A 166 13.13 -6.88 -24.33
CA LEU A 166 14.24 -7.50 -23.61
C LEU A 166 14.11 -9.02 -23.58
N ARG A 167 12.92 -9.57 -23.40
CA ARG A 167 12.69 -11.02 -23.44
C ARG A 167 12.94 -11.62 -24.83
N VAL A 168 12.52 -10.93 -25.88
CA VAL A 168 12.84 -11.33 -27.25
C VAL A 168 14.35 -11.39 -27.45
N ARG A 169 15.10 -10.36 -27.00
CA ARG A 169 16.57 -10.35 -27.08
C ARG A 169 17.20 -11.53 -26.32
N GLU A 170 16.75 -11.81 -25.10
CA GLU A 170 17.24 -12.95 -24.30
C GLU A 170 17.02 -14.28 -25.01
N ILE A 171 15.85 -14.50 -25.61
CA ILE A 171 15.53 -15.74 -26.35
C ILE A 171 16.47 -15.88 -27.56
N PHE A 172 16.67 -14.82 -28.33
CA PHE A 172 17.55 -14.84 -29.50
C PHE A 172 19.02 -15.02 -29.12
N ALA A 173 19.44 -14.52 -27.97
CA ALA A 173 20.80 -14.70 -27.46
C ALA A 173 21.14 -16.17 -27.12
N LEU A 174 20.13 -17.04 -26.98
CA LEU A 174 20.31 -18.47 -26.75
C LEU A 174 20.55 -19.25 -28.06
N ALA A 175 20.36 -18.64 -29.24
CA ALA A 175 20.61 -19.28 -30.52
C ALA A 175 22.12 -19.45 -30.76
N ALA A 176 22.54 -20.62 -31.22
CA ALA A 176 23.97 -20.95 -31.41
C ALA A 176 24.67 -20.06 -32.45
N ASP A 177 23.90 -19.49 -33.39
CA ASP A 177 24.33 -18.62 -34.48
C ASP A 177 24.14 -17.12 -34.19
N TYR A 178 23.75 -16.75 -32.95
CA TYR A 178 23.52 -15.36 -32.56
C TYR A 178 24.82 -14.58 -32.53
N GLN A 179 24.93 -13.57 -33.39
CA GLN A 179 26.02 -12.60 -33.39
C GLN A 179 25.48 -11.16 -33.27
N PRO A 180 25.66 -10.48 -32.12
CA PRO A 180 25.11 -9.13 -31.90
C PRO A 180 25.62 -8.07 -32.89
N SER A 181 26.81 -8.26 -33.45
CA SER A 181 27.48 -7.33 -34.35
C SER A 181 27.05 -7.40 -35.83
N LEU A 182 26.27 -8.45 -36.18
CA LEU A 182 25.78 -8.59 -37.56
C LEU A 182 24.71 -7.53 -37.88
N LYS A 183 24.81 -6.98 -39.11
CA LYS A 183 23.88 -5.97 -39.61
C LYS A 183 22.43 -6.52 -39.65
N GLU A 184 22.28 -7.77 -40.05
CA GLU A 184 20.99 -8.49 -40.08
C GLU A 184 20.36 -8.60 -38.70
N THR A 185 21.14 -8.89 -37.66
CA THR A 185 20.71 -8.94 -36.28
C THR A 185 20.19 -7.57 -35.81
N THR A 186 20.93 -6.50 -36.14
CA THR A 186 20.54 -5.14 -35.82
C THR A 186 19.23 -4.74 -36.50
N GLN A 187 19.09 -5.02 -37.81
CA GLN A 187 17.85 -4.74 -38.55
C GLN A 187 16.67 -5.53 -38.03
N PHE A 188 16.87 -6.79 -37.66
CA PHE A 188 15.85 -7.64 -37.06
C PHE A 188 15.31 -7.00 -35.77
N PHE A 189 16.19 -6.61 -34.85
CA PHE A 189 15.75 -6.01 -33.58
C PHE A 189 15.08 -4.65 -33.76
N GLN A 190 15.52 -3.82 -34.71
CA GLN A 190 14.82 -2.58 -35.06
C GLN A 190 13.41 -2.84 -35.58
N THR A 191 13.25 -3.87 -36.42
CA THR A 191 11.93 -4.26 -36.95
C THR A 191 11.01 -4.77 -35.83
N ILE A 192 11.51 -5.59 -34.91
CA ILE A 192 10.75 -6.08 -33.74
C ILE A 192 10.32 -4.91 -32.87
N GLN A 193 11.22 -4.01 -32.55
CA GLN A 193 10.92 -2.83 -31.72
C GLN A 193 9.83 -1.95 -32.35
N ASN A 194 9.91 -1.70 -33.65
CA ASN A 194 8.89 -0.92 -34.36
C ASN A 194 7.52 -1.62 -34.36
N LYS A 195 7.49 -2.95 -34.54
CA LYS A 195 6.25 -3.73 -34.47
C LYS A 195 5.63 -3.75 -33.07
N LEU A 196 6.45 -3.88 -32.03
CA LEU A 196 5.98 -3.83 -30.64
C LEU A 196 5.42 -2.44 -30.32
N HIS A 197 6.12 -1.38 -30.70
CA HIS A 197 5.64 -0.01 -30.53
C HIS A 197 4.30 0.21 -31.22
N PHE A 198 4.17 -0.20 -32.49
CA PHE A 198 2.91 -0.10 -33.23
C PHE A 198 1.79 -0.88 -32.58
N ALA A 199 2.05 -2.10 -32.09
CA ALA A 199 1.04 -2.91 -31.41
C ALA A 199 0.53 -2.24 -30.13
N CYS A 200 1.42 -1.70 -29.30
CA CYS A 200 1.05 -0.99 -28.09
C CYS A 200 0.24 0.28 -28.36
N THR A 201 0.65 1.10 -29.32
CA THR A 201 -0.05 2.35 -29.67
C THR A 201 -1.39 2.11 -30.35
N SER A 202 -1.50 1.09 -31.22
CA SER A 202 -2.75 0.74 -31.90
C SER A 202 -3.80 0.16 -30.95
N THR A 203 -3.38 -0.53 -29.89
CA THR A 203 -4.29 -1.08 -28.88
C THR A 203 -4.90 0.03 -28.02
N GLN A 204 -4.14 1.08 -27.68
CA GLN A 204 -4.67 2.25 -26.96
C GLN A 204 -5.75 3.00 -27.77
N CYS A 205 -5.63 3.07 -29.09
CA CYS A 205 -6.64 3.67 -29.94
C CYS A 205 -7.94 2.85 -30.05
N ARG A 206 -7.92 1.54 -29.77
CA ARG A 206 -9.12 0.69 -29.81
C ARG A 206 -9.95 0.72 -28.53
N THR A 207 -9.40 1.14 -27.42
CA THR A 207 -10.08 1.23 -26.12
C THR A 207 -10.68 2.61 -25.83
N ALA A 208 -10.42 3.62 -26.64
CA ALA A 208 -11.07 4.92 -26.52
C ALA A 208 -12.50 4.82 -27.12
N PRO A 209 -13.57 5.08 -26.35
CA PRO A 209 -14.92 5.15 -26.92
C PRO A 209 -14.98 6.30 -27.93
N SER A 210 -15.44 5.99 -29.11
CA SER A 210 -15.64 6.98 -30.19
C SER A 210 -16.54 8.13 -29.70
N PRO A 211 -16.10 9.41 -29.76
CA PRO A 211 -16.91 10.53 -29.29
C PRO A 211 -17.97 10.99 -30.31
N PHE A 212 -18.24 10.23 -31.37
CA PHE A 212 -19.23 10.60 -32.41
C PHE A 212 -20.26 9.51 -32.65
N GLY A 213 -21.25 9.45 -31.74
CA GLY A 213 -22.58 8.92 -32.02
C GLY A 213 -23.58 10.08 -32.08
N ARG A 214 -23.53 10.90 -33.13
CA ARG A 214 -24.66 11.75 -33.46
C ARG A 214 -25.60 10.97 -34.37
N GLY A 215 -26.75 10.58 -33.82
CA GLY A 215 -27.87 10.16 -34.60
C GLY A 215 -28.33 11.29 -35.49
N LEU A 216 -28.57 10.94 -36.72
CA LEU A 216 -29.46 11.61 -37.65
C LEU A 216 -30.53 10.58 -38.03
N GLY A 217 -31.79 10.94 -37.81
CA GLY A 217 -32.94 10.19 -38.18
C GLY A 217 -34.11 10.49 -37.25
#